data_a8488ae9e26f4e23333826593cdf8dd3
#
_entry.id   a8488ae9e26f4e23333826593cdf8dd3
#
_cell.length_a   1.000
_cell.length_b   1.000
_cell.length_c   1.000
_cell.angle_alpha   90.00
_cell.angle_beta   90.00
_cell.angle_gamma   90.00
#
_symmetry.space_group_name_H-M   'P 1'
#
loop_
_entity.id
_entity.type
_entity.pdbx_description
1 polymer ?
#
loop_
_entity_poly.entity_id
_entity_poly.type
_entity_poly.pdbx_seq_one_letter_code
_entity_poly.pdbx_strand_id
1 'polypeptide(L)'
;LELVLDDRIVIKGIQTDRIGTNWKFISNKLLSNNSYKLRLMSEGEGIYKSWNLKTFPSPEAQVENVSIMSFTCAGGPEGFKIAGKEFFKPFRFRQKVFDEGLSMNPDFAISIGDHIYWDLRGQNAPQIGRKNKLIKFFLGSYIGLVYGSFNRSEKASSSKNEKVLKNIGNEQIASLYGTRFKSTPIFFIPDDHDYFENDDAEK
;
A
#
# COMPACT_ATOMS: atom_id res chain seq x y z
N LEU A 1 -10.67 12.45 -11.32
CA LEU A 1 -11.39 11.77 -10.24
C LEU A 1 -12.01 12.77 -9.27
N GLU A 2 -13.16 12.43 -8.73
CA GLU A 2 -13.87 13.20 -7.73
C GLU A 2 -14.27 12.30 -6.57
N LEU A 3 -14.16 12.80 -5.33
CA LEU A 3 -14.69 12.16 -4.15
C LEU A 3 -15.93 12.91 -3.68
N VAL A 4 -17.07 12.23 -3.68
CA VAL A 4 -18.36 12.80 -3.26
C VAL A 4 -18.70 12.28 -1.87
N LEU A 5 -19.00 13.20 -0.95
CA LEU A 5 -19.37 12.92 0.43
C LEU A 5 -20.84 13.31 0.65
N ASP A 6 -21.63 12.38 1.18
CA ASP A 6 -23.06 12.52 1.49
C ASP A 6 -23.88 13.13 0.34
N ASP A 7 -23.47 12.86 -0.90
CA ASP A 7 -24.09 13.41 -2.12
C ASP A 7 -24.12 14.96 -2.20
N ARG A 8 -23.36 15.65 -1.36
CA ARG A 8 -23.37 17.12 -1.22
C ARG A 8 -22.01 17.77 -1.42
N ILE A 9 -20.95 17.20 -0.87
CA ILE A 9 -19.60 17.76 -0.93
C ILE A 9 -18.84 17.03 -2.03
N VAL A 10 -18.40 17.76 -3.04
CA VAL A 10 -17.56 17.24 -4.12
C VAL A 10 -16.14 17.76 -3.95
N ILE A 11 -15.19 16.85 -3.85
CA ILE A 11 -13.76 17.15 -3.74
C ILE A 11 -13.06 16.63 -4.99
N LYS A 12 -12.42 17.54 -5.73
CA LYS A 12 -11.62 17.16 -6.89
C LYS A 12 -10.33 16.49 -6.44
N GLY A 13 -10.00 15.38 -7.07
CA GLY A 13 -8.75 14.67 -6.84
C GLY A 13 -7.57 15.38 -7.50
N ILE A 14 -6.44 15.37 -6.82
CA ILE A 14 -5.15 15.83 -7.33
C ILE A 14 -4.31 14.59 -7.60
N GLN A 15 -3.97 14.36 -8.86
CA GLN A 15 -3.06 13.29 -9.23
C GLN A 15 -1.65 13.62 -8.72
N THR A 16 -1.03 12.71 -7.98
CA THR A 16 0.26 12.94 -7.32
C THR A 16 1.43 12.20 -7.99
N ASP A 17 1.14 11.33 -8.95
CA ASP A 17 2.12 10.61 -9.74
C ASP A 17 1.89 10.80 -11.26
N ARG A 18 2.90 10.51 -12.07
CA ARG A 18 2.82 10.68 -13.54
C ARG A 18 1.95 9.65 -14.24
N ILE A 19 1.72 8.52 -13.60
CA ILE A 19 1.04 7.35 -14.18
C ILE A 19 -0.42 7.21 -13.75
N GLY A 20 -0.92 8.16 -12.95
CA GLY A 20 -2.33 8.21 -12.52
C GLY A 20 -2.73 7.13 -11.52
N THR A 21 -1.79 6.62 -10.73
CA THR A 21 -2.05 5.58 -9.73
C THR A 21 -2.44 6.19 -8.37
N ASN A 22 -1.83 7.33 -8.02
CA ASN A 22 -1.99 7.96 -6.73
C ASN A 22 -2.75 9.29 -6.83
N TRP A 23 -3.75 9.43 -5.98
CA TRP A 23 -4.63 10.60 -5.96
C TRP A 23 -4.80 11.11 -4.53
N LYS A 24 -4.77 12.42 -4.36
CA LYS A 24 -4.98 13.11 -3.11
C LYS A 24 -6.28 13.91 -3.15
N PHE A 25 -7.09 13.78 -2.10
CA PHE A 25 -8.32 14.55 -1.90
C PHE A 25 -8.17 15.37 -0.61
N ILE A 26 -8.43 16.66 -0.67
CA ILE A 26 -8.28 17.57 0.48
C ILE A 26 -9.58 18.30 0.69
N SER A 27 -10.06 18.34 1.91
CA SER A 27 -11.23 19.12 2.32
C SER A 27 -11.00 19.76 3.68
N ASN A 28 -11.39 21.02 3.80
CA ASN A 28 -11.47 21.77 5.07
C ASN A 28 -12.92 21.96 5.54
N LYS A 29 -13.87 21.26 4.92
CA LYS A 29 -15.32 21.39 5.21
C LYS A 29 -15.85 20.25 6.06
N LEU A 30 -14.99 19.35 6.52
CA LEU A 30 -15.41 18.19 7.29
C LEU A 30 -15.47 18.56 8.77
N LEU A 31 -16.53 18.12 9.41
CA LEU A 31 -16.69 18.25 10.86
C LEU A 31 -15.94 17.11 11.56
N SER A 32 -15.43 17.39 12.76
CA SER A 32 -14.77 16.40 13.61
C SER A 32 -15.79 15.37 14.12
N ASN A 33 -15.34 14.12 14.36
CA ASN A 33 -16.14 13.03 14.90
C ASN A 33 -17.45 12.74 14.13
N ASN A 34 -17.44 12.96 12.82
CA ASN A 34 -18.57 12.71 11.93
C ASN A 34 -18.30 11.57 10.96
N SER A 35 -19.34 10.81 10.64
CA SER A 35 -19.27 9.77 9.61
C SER A 35 -19.81 10.29 8.30
N TYR A 36 -19.05 10.13 7.23
CA TYR A 36 -19.40 10.53 5.88
C TYR A 36 -19.53 9.31 4.98
N LYS A 37 -20.57 9.28 4.16
CA LYS A 37 -20.70 8.31 3.08
C LYS A 37 -19.94 8.81 1.86
N LEU A 38 -18.90 8.08 1.48
CA LEU A 38 -18.02 8.45 0.38
C LEU A 38 -18.37 7.66 -0.88
N ARG A 39 -18.21 8.32 -2.03
CA ARG A 39 -18.35 7.72 -3.36
C ARG A 39 -17.26 8.28 -4.27
N LEU A 40 -16.52 7.39 -4.92
CA LEU A 40 -15.50 7.77 -5.89
C LEU A 40 -16.12 7.82 -7.28
N MET A 41 -15.94 8.93 -7.97
CA MET A 41 -16.54 9.24 -9.28
C MET A 41 -15.45 9.51 -10.32
N SER A 42 -15.70 9.06 -11.54
CA SER A 42 -14.92 9.42 -12.73
C SER A 42 -15.89 9.75 -13.86
N GLU A 43 -15.71 10.91 -14.47
CA GLU A 43 -16.52 11.35 -15.62
C GLU A 43 -18.07 11.28 -15.37
N GLY A 44 -18.46 11.56 -14.13
CA GLY A 44 -19.86 11.53 -13.71
C GLY A 44 -20.37 10.15 -13.28
N GLU A 45 -19.57 9.09 -13.42
CA GLU A 45 -19.96 7.75 -13.05
C GLU A 45 -19.27 7.27 -11.76
N GLY A 46 -19.98 6.48 -10.94
CA GLY A 46 -19.44 5.85 -9.75
C GLY A 46 -18.53 4.68 -10.12
N ILE A 47 -17.24 4.77 -9.81
CA ILE A 47 -16.27 3.71 -10.15
C ILE A 47 -16.08 2.67 -9.05
N TYR A 48 -16.68 2.90 -7.88
CA TYR A 48 -16.65 1.95 -6.77
C TYR A 48 -17.91 2.07 -5.90
N LYS A 49 -18.23 1.01 -5.15
CA LYS A 49 -19.33 1.02 -4.16
C LYS A 49 -19.03 2.06 -3.08
N SER A 50 -20.06 2.79 -2.65
CA SER A 50 -19.93 3.75 -1.55
C SER A 50 -19.47 3.05 -0.26
N TRP A 51 -18.75 3.82 0.58
CA TRP A 51 -18.30 3.36 1.89
C TRP A 51 -18.42 4.48 2.92
N ASN A 52 -18.34 4.17 4.20
CA ASN A 52 -18.34 5.16 5.27
C ASN A 52 -16.92 5.39 5.76
N LEU A 53 -16.62 6.63 6.11
CA LEU A 53 -15.38 7.03 6.78
C LEU A 53 -15.72 8.02 7.88
N LYS A 54 -15.22 7.75 9.09
CA LYS A 54 -15.38 8.63 10.23
C LYS A 54 -14.17 9.56 10.35
N THR A 55 -14.40 10.84 10.56
CA THR A 55 -13.35 11.81 10.88
C THR A 55 -12.92 11.67 12.33
N PHE A 56 -11.66 12.03 12.62
CA PHE A 56 -11.17 12.07 13.99
C PHE A 56 -11.92 13.08 14.86
N PRO A 57 -11.93 12.90 16.18
CA PRO A 57 -12.36 13.92 17.14
C PRO A 57 -11.54 15.20 16.99
N SER A 58 -12.05 16.33 17.48
CA SER A 58 -11.25 17.55 17.57
C SER A 58 -10.09 17.35 18.55
N PRO A 59 -8.98 18.11 18.41
CA PRO A 59 -7.86 18.03 19.34
C PRO A 59 -8.23 18.34 20.80
N GLU A 60 -9.31 19.10 21.01
CA GLU A 60 -9.80 19.50 22.32
C GLU A 60 -10.80 18.49 22.91
N ALA A 61 -11.23 17.49 22.13
CA ALA A 61 -12.19 16.51 22.59
C ALA A 61 -11.56 15.57 23.63
N GLN A 62 -12.26 15.34 24.73
CA GLN A 62 -11.89 14.29 25.65
C GLN A 62 -12.25 12.94 25.04
N VAL A 63 -11.24 12.12 24.78
CA VAL A 63 -11.39 10.77 24.23
C VAL A 63 -11.06 9.77 25.33
N GLU A 64 -12.03 9.02 25.76
CA GLU A 64 -11.85 8.02 26.85
C GLU A 64 -11.07 6.79 26.37
N ASN A 65 -11.35 6.32 25.15
CA ASN A 65 -10.75 5.12 24.60
C ASN A 65 -10.40 5.32 23.13
N VAL A 66 -9.26 4.76 22.72
CA VAL A 66 -8.81 4.69 21.33
C VAL A 66 -8.40 3.25 21.03
N SER A 67 -8.97 2.72 19.96
CA SER A 67 -8.62 1.38 19.46
C SER A 67 -7.71 1.50 18.25
N ILE A 68 -6.52 0.92 18.33
CA ILE A 68 -5.49 1.01 17.29
C ILE A 68 -5.15 -0.39 16.77
N MET A 69 -5.23 -0.57 15.45
CA MET A 69 -4.67 -1.75 14.80
C MET A 69 -3.22 -1.46 14.42
N SER A 70 -2.26 -2.17 15.00
CA SER A 70 -0.84 -2.04 14.69
C SER A 70 -0.31 -3.31 14.05
N PHE A 71 0.48 -3.18 12.98
CA PHE A 71 1.11 -4.30 12.30
C PHE A 71 2.39 -3.86 11.58
N THR A 72 3.25 -4.82 11.27
CA THR A 72 4.53 -4.63 10.56
C THR A 72 4.75 -5.74 9.53
N CYS A 73 5.76 -5.60 8.68
CA CYS A 73 6.22 -6.62 7.74
C CYS A 73 5.10 -7.15 6.82
N ALA A 74 4.18 -6.27 6.41
CA ALA A 74 3.04 -6.67 5.57
C ALA A 74 3.45 -6.98 4.13
N GLY A 75 4.50 -6.33 3.62
CA GLY A 75 5.07 -6.59 2.30
C GLY A 75 5.74 -7.95 2.17
N GLY A 76 6.61 -8.06 1.18
CA GLY A 76 7.50 -9.20 1.03
C GLY A 76 7.17 -10.13 -0.14
N PRO A 77 8.10 -11.05 -0.43
CA PRO A 77 8.03 -11.96 -1.57
C PRO A 77 7.01 -13.10 -1.38
N GLU A 78 6.39 -13.19 -0.23
CA GLU A 78 5.51 -14.29 0.14
C GLU A 78 4.26 -14.41 -0.74
N GLY A 79 3.94 -13.36 -1.51
CA GLY A 79 2.89 -13.39 -2.54
C GLY A 79 3.39 -13.75 -3.94
N PHE A 80 4.60 -14.32 -4.05
CA PHE A 80 5.20 -14.65 -5.34
C PHE A 80 4.39 -15.70 -6.08
N LYS A 81 3.99 -15.39 -7.31
CA LYS A 81 3.22 -16.27 -8.18
C LYS A 81 4.09 -16.84 -9.29
N ILE A 82 4.12 -18.15 -9.43
CA ILE A 82 4.69 -18.85 -10.60
C ILE A 82 3.56 -19.65 -11.25
N ALA A 83 3.32 -19.44 -12.53
CA ALA A 83 2.27 -20.13 -13.29
C ALA A 83 0.89 -20.09 -12.60
N GLY A 84 0.53 -18.93 -12.02
CA GLY A 84 -0.75 -18.73 -11.32
C GLY A 84 -0.84 -19.31 -9.90
N LYS A 85 0.19 -20.02 -9.43
CA LYS A 85 0.24 -20.56 -8.06
C LYS A 85 1.03 -19.61 -7.15
N GLU A 86 0.45 -19.27 -6.00
CA GLU A 86 1.13 -18.50 -4.95
C GLU A 86 2.04 -19.42 -4.15
N PHE A 87 3.29 -19.00 -4.02
CA PHE A 87 4.30 -19.68 -3.19
C PHE A 87 4.53 -18.88 -1.91
N PHE A 88 4.92 -19.59 -0.84
CA PHE A 88 5.08 -19.04 0.52
C PHE A 88 3.77 -18.46 1.04
N LYS A 89 3.80 -17.60 2.02
CA LYS A 89 2.61 -17.03 2.69
C LYS A 89 1.62 -16.38 1.70
N PRO A 90 0.61 -17.10 1.16
CA PRO A 90 -0.31 -16.55 0.17
C PRO A 90 -1.01 -15.28 0.67
N PHE A 91 -1.34 -14.37 -0.23
CA PHE A 91 -2.05 -13.13 0.10
C PHE A 91 -3.29 -13.35 0.95
N ARG A 92 -4.05 -14.39 0.66
CA ARG A 92 -5.28 -14.73 1.40
C ARG A 92 -5.07 -14.87 2.92
N PHE A 93 -3.91 -15.37 3.36
CA PHE A 93 -3.63 -15.49 4.80
C PHE A 93 -3.29 -14.15 5.43
N ARG A 94 -2.48 -13.33 4.75
CA ARG A 94 -2.17 -11.97 5.21
C ARG A 94 -3.41 -11.08 5.18
N GLN A 95 -4.22 -11.21 4.14
CA GLN A 95 -5.51 -10.53 4.02
C GLN A 95 -6.47 -10.92 5.14
N LYS A 96 -6.50 -12.22 5.53
CA LYS A 96 -7.30 -12.67 6.67
C LYS A 96 -6.87 -12.02 7.98
N VAL A 97 -5.57 -11.83 8.21
CA VAL A 97 -5.08 -11.10 9.39
C VAL A 97 -5.61 -9.67 9.42
N PHE A 98 -5.61 -8.99 8.26
CA PHE A 98 -6.21 -7.66 8.15
C PHE A 98 -7.72 -7.69 8.41
N ASP A 99 -8.43 -8.63 7.82
CA ASP A 99 -9.87 -8.74 7.97
C ASP A 99 -10.25 -9.01 9.46
N GLU A 100 -9.51 -9.85 10.17
CA GLU A 100 -9.69 -10.09 11.60
C GLU A 100 -9.39 -8.84 12.46
N GLY A 101 -8.28 -8.16 12.20
CA GLY A 101 -7.95 -6.92 12.90
C GLY A 101 -8.99 -5.81 12.67
N LEU A 102 -9.45 -5.65 11.43
CA LEU A 102 -10.46 -4.66 11.07
C LEU A 102 -11.85 -5.02 11.61
N SER A 103 -12.15 -6.31 11.86
CA SER A 103 -13.41 -6.73 12.49
C SER A 103 -13.59 -6.23 13.91
N MET A 104 -12.48 -5.86 14.57
CA MET A 104 -12.49 -5.22 15.91
C MET A 104 -12.85 -3.74 15.86
N ASN A 105 -13.14 -3.19 14.67
CA ASN A 105 -13.51 -1.79 14.43
C ASN A 105 -12.52 -0.77 15.03
N PRO A 106 -11.22 -0.85 14.68
CA PRO A 106 -10.24 0.12 15.17
C PRO A 106 -10.54 1.52 14.65
N ASP A 107 -10.26 2.54 15.46
CA ASP A 107 -10.39 3.94 15.06
C ASP A 107 -9.43 4.31 13.95
N PHE A 108 -8.23 3.70 13.96
CA PHE A 108 -7.25 3.78 12.89
C PHE A 108 -6.25 2.63 12.93
N ALA A 109 -5.48 2.50 11.87
CA ALA A 109 -4.40 1.54 11.77
C ALA A 109 -3.04 2.22 11.61
N ILE A 110 -1.98 1.59 12.12
CA ILE A 110 -0.60 1.98 11.91
C ILE A 110 0.15 0.78 11.34
N SER A 111 0.70 0.95 10.15
CA SER A 111 1.67 0.02 9.58
C SER A 111 3.08 0.49 9.95
N ILE A 112 3.77 -0.31 10.76
CA ILE A 112 5.07 0.02 11.32
C ILE A 112 6.14 -0.71 10.50
N GLY A 113 6.56 -0.07 9.41
CA GLY A 113 7.64 -0.50 8.55
C GLY A 113 7.39 -1.73 7.67
N ASP A 114 8.27 -1.93 6.74
CA ASP A 114 8.31 -3.05 5.83
C ASP A 114 7.04 -3.22 4.98
N HIS A 115 6.57 -2.10 4.44
CA HIS A 115 5.41 -2.12 3.54
C HIS A 115 5.79 -2.69 2.19
N ILE A 116 7.01 -2.39 1.73
CA ILE A 116 7.56 -2.80 0.45
C ILE A 116 8.98 -3.30 0.63
N TYR A 117 9.22 -4.51 0.19
CA TYR A 117 10.54 -5.13 0.17
C TYR A 117 11.15 -4.97 -1.23
N TRP A 118 11.77 -3.84 -1.48
CA TRP A 118 12.42 -3.56 -2.77
C TRP A 118 13.65 -4.43 -3.02
N ASP A 119 14.43 -4.67 -1.99
CA ASP A 119 15.67 -5.45 -2.00
C ASP A 119 15.43 -6.91 -2.36
N LEU A 120 14.30 -7.47 -1.95
CA LEU A 120 13.95 -8.86 -2.25
C LEU A 120 13.47 -9.06 -3.68
N ARG A 121 13.16 -8.00 -4.42
CA ARG A 121 12.62 -8.04 -5.78
C ARG A 121 13.46 -7.28 -6.81
N GLY A 122 14.63 -6.79 -6.45
CA GLY A 122 15.61 -6.24 -7.37
C GLY A 122 16.49 -7.31 -8.01
N GLN A 123 17.19 -6.99 -9.12
CA GLN A 123 18.17 -7.87 -9.75
C GLN A 123 19.26 -8.38 -8.80
N ASN A 124 19.47 -7.69 -7.71
CA ASN A 124 20.45 -8.02 -6.68
C ASN A 124 19.84 -8.67 -5.44
N ALA A 125 18.62 -9.24 -5.51
CA ALA A 125 18.01 -9.90 -4.37
C ALA A 125 19.01 -10.85 -3.69
N PRO A 126 19.78 -10.42 -2.66
CA PRO A 126 20.89 -11.19 -2.14
C PRO A 126 20.41 -12.39 -1.31
N GLN A 127 19.14 -12.38 -0.95
CA GLN A 127 18.60 -13.32 0.04
C GLN A 127 17.88 -14.51 -0.57
N ILE A 128 17.34 -14.40 -1.79
CA ILE A 128 16.66 -15.51 -2.43
C ILE A 128 17.70 -16.51 -2.92
N GLY A 129 17.74 -17.69 -2.32
CA GLY A 129 18.60 -18.79 -2.75
C GLY A 129 20.09 -18.61 -2.39
N ARG A 130 20.44 -17.95 -1.29
CA ARG A 130 21.82 -17.73 -0.82
C ARG A 130 22.73 -18.97 -0.95
N LYS A 131 22.18 -20.16 -0.79
CA LYS A 131 22.93 -21.44 -0.85
C LYS A 131 22.99 -22.06 -2.25
N ASN A 132 22.17 -21.61 -3.22
CA ASN A 132 22.13 -22.23 -4.55
C ASN A 132 22.16 -21.17 -5.65
N LYS A 133 23.33 -21.05 -6.32
CA LYS A 133 23.57 -20.09 -7.40
C LYS A 133 22.60 -20.25 -8.58
N LEU A 134 22.15 -21.48 -8.86
CA LEU A 134 21.23 -21.78 -9.95
C LEU A 134 19.81 -21.25 -9.63
N ILE A 135 19.34 -21.51 -8.42
CA ILE A 135 18.04 -21.00 -7.96
C ILE A 135 18.05 -19.45 -7.95
N LYS A 136 19.13 -18.84 -7.47
CA LYS A 136 19.29 -17.38 -7.48
C LYS A 136 19.23 -16.81 -8.91
N PHE A 137 19.89 -17.46 -9.87
CA PHE A 137 19.89 -17.03 -11.26
C PHE A 137 18.49 -17.12 -11.88
N PHE A 138 17.81 -18.25 -11.75
CA PHE A 138 16.47 -18.44 -12.32
C PHE A 138 15.42 -17.55 -11.67
N LEU A 139 15.38 -17.45 -10.35
CA LEU A 139 14.42 -16.58 -9.65
C LEU A 139 14.70 -15.10 -9.89
N GLY A 140 15.96 -14.67 -9.85
CA GLY A 140 16.33 -13.29 -10.16
C GLY A 140 15.97 -12.88 -11.59
N SER A 141 16.24 -13.77 -12.57
CA SER A 141 15.86 -13.54 -13.96
C SER A 141 14.34 -13.46 -14.15
N TYR A 142 13.59 -14.35 -13.49
CA TYR A 142 12.13 -14.33 -13.53
C TYR A 142 11.54 -13.06 -12.89
N ILE A 143 12.06 -12.66 -11.74
CA ILE A 143 11.63 -11.43 -11.05
C ILE A 143 11.93 -10.20 -11.92
N GLY A 144 13.12 -10.11 -12.50
CA GLY A 144 13.48 -9.03 -13.43
C GLY A 144 12.58 -8.98 -14.67
N LEU A 145 12.15 -10.14 -15.17
CA LEU A 145 11.24 -10.22 -16.31
C LEU A 145 9.82 -9.74 -15.95
N VAL A 146 9.31 -10.12 -14.78
CA VAL A 146 7.93 -9.84 -14.34
C VAL A 146 7.78 -8.39 -13.84
N TYR A 147 8.68 -7.93 -12.99
CA TYR A 147 8.58 -6.61 -12.34
C TYR A 147 9.44 -5.54 -13.00
N GLY A 148 10.40 -5.94 -13.84
CA GLY A 148 11.39 -5.07 -14.43
C GLY A 148 12.63 -4.91 -13.55
N SER A 149 13.63 -4.21 -14.09
CA SER A 149 14.90 -3.95 -13.41
C SER A 149 14.95 -2.50 -12.96
N PHE A 150 15.14 -2.29 -11.67
CA PHE A 150 15.36 -0.97 -11.10
C PHE A 150 16.76 -0.46 -11.46
N ASN A 151 16.86 0.76 -11.98
CA ASN A 151 18.13 1.40 -12.27
C ASN A 151 18.54 2.32 -11.11
N ARG A 152 19.49 1.90 -10.30
CA ARG A 152 20.01 2.67 -9.16
C ARG A 152 20.82 3.92 -9.55
N SER A 153 21.30 4.00 -10.80
CA SER A 153 22.00 5.18 -11.30
C SER A 153 21.07 6.33 -11.66
N GLU A 154 19.76 6.09 -11.70
CA GLU A 154 18.74 7.07 -11.99
C GLU A 154 17.91 7.40 -10.74
N LYS A 155 17.27 8.57 -10.76
CA LYS A 155 16.31 8.92 -9.71
C LYS A 155 15.16 7.91 -9.65
N ALA A 156 14.64 7.65 -8.45
CA ALA A 156 13.45 6.80 -8.26
C ALA A 156 12.25 7.29 -9.10
N SER A 157 12.14 8.61 -9.27
CA SER A 157 11.11 9.28 -10.08
C SER A 157 11.39 9.30 -11.60
N SER A 158 12.43 8.61 -12.08
CA SER A 158 12.59 8.44 -13.54
C SER A 158 11.47 7.56 -14.09
N SER A 159 11.04 7.79 -15.32
CA SER A 159 9.90 7.05 -15.91
C SER A 159 10.09 5.54 -15.91
N LYS A 160 11.34 5.07 -16.05
CA LYS A 160 11.69 3.65 -16.01
C LYS A 160 11.54 3.09 -14.61
N ASN A 161 12.12 3.74 -13.61
CA ASN A 161 12.05 3.32 -12.22
C ASN A 161 10.63 3.43 -11.67
N GLU A 162 9.91 4.51 -11.99
CA GLU A 162 8.51 4.70 -11.60
C GLU A 162 7.61 3.54 -12.08
N LYS A 163 7.85 3.04 -13.31
CA LYS A 163 7.13 1.86 -13.81
C LYS A 163 7.44 0.59 -13.01
N VAL A 164 8.70 0.38 -12.63
CA VAL A 164 9.11 -0.76 -11.80
C VAL A 164 8.50 -0.64 -10.41
N LEU A 165 8.57 0.54 -9.80
CA LEU A 165 7.96 0.83 -8.50
C LEU A 165 6.44 0.57 -8.51
N LYS A 166 5.75 0.98 -9.58
CA LYS A 166 4.33 0.68 -9.75
C LYS A 166 4.05 -0.82 -9.76
N ASN A 167 4.83 -1.59 -10.52
CA ASN A 167 4.63 -3.04 -10.62
C ASN A 167 4.82 -3.71 -9.25
N ILE A 168 5.87 -3.33 -8.50
CA ILE A 168 6.13 -3.86 -7.16
C ILE A 168 5.06 -3.40 -6.17
N GLY A 169 4.71 -2.11 -6.19
CA GLY A 169 3.66 -1.56 -5.33
C GLY A 169 2.28 -2.17 -5.58
N ASN A 170 1.95 -2.50 -6.82
CA ASN A 170 0.71 -3.20 -7.14
C ASN A 170 0.62 -4.56 -6.45
N GLU A 171 1.72 -5.31 -6.40
CA GLU A 171 1.74 -6.62 -5.73
C GLU A 171 1.77 -6.49 -4.21
N GLN A 172 2.66 -5.68 -3.66
CA GLN A 172 2.90 -5.63 -2.22
C GLN A 172 1.91 -4.73 -1.47
N ILE A 173 1.40 -3.70 -2.09
CA ILE A 173 0.44 -2.77 -1.47
C ILE A 173 -0.96 -2.97 -2.06
N ALA A 174 -1.18 -2.66 -3.34
CA ALA A 174 -2.52 -2.62 -3.88
C ALA A 174 -3.23 -3.97 -3.82
N SER A 175 -2.56 -5.07 -4.18
CA SER A 175 -3.15 -6.42 -4.12
C SER A 175 -3.35 -6.91 -2.69
N LEU A 176 -2.44 -6.58 -1.78
CA LEU A 176 -2.51 -7.03 -0.38
C LEU A 176 -3.58 -6.27 0.40
N TYR A 177 -3.50 -4.95 0.40
CA TYR A 177 -4.42 -4.09 1.15
C TYR A 177 -5.81 -4.04 0.48
N GLY A 178 -5.83 -3.97 -0.86
CA GLY A 178 -7.07 -3.85 -1.63
C GLY A 178 -7.87 -2.64 -1.16
N THR A 179 -9.14 -2.88 -0.88
CA THR A 179 -10.07 -1.85 -0.36
C THR A 179 -10.40 -2.03 1.13
N ARG A 180 -9.62 -2.83 1.85
CA ARG A 180 -9.91 -3.20 3.24
C ARG A 180 -9.93 -2.00 4.17
N PHE A 181 -8.94 -1.13 4.02
CA PHE A 181 -8.79 0.06 4.88
C PHE A 181 -9.59 1.29 4.41
N LYS A 182 -10.52 1.14 3.46
CA LYS A 182 -11.29 2.28 2.93
C LYS A 182 -12.11 3.04 3.98
N SER A 183 -12.53 2.35 5.05
CA SER A 183 -13.31 2.90 6.16
C SER A 183 -12.50 3.13 7.44
N THR A 184 -11.25 2.71 7.47
CA THR A 184 -10.34 2.85 8.61
C THR A 184 -9.11 3.62 8.15
N PRO A 185 -8.83 4.82 8.67
CA PRO A 185 -7.61 5.54 8.34
C PRO A 185 -6.38 4.70 8.64
N ILE A 186 -5.41 4.72 7.75
CA ILE A 186 -4.14 4.00 7.93
C ILE A 186 -2.97 4.96 7.78
N PHE A 187 -2.02 4.86 8.70
CA PHE A 187 -0.77 5.61 8.71
C PHE A 187 0.40 4.68 8.47
N PHE A 188 1.43 5.17 7.80
CA PHE A 188 2.62 4.40 7.46
C PHE A 188 3.85 5.03 8.10
N ILE A 189 4.60 4.22 8.84
CA ILE A 189 5.91 4.58 9.39
C ILE A 189 6.92 3.75 8.61
N PRO A 190 7.86 4.35 7.85
CA PRO A 190 8.84 3.60 7.07
C PRO A 190 9.87 2.92 7.95
N ASP A 191 10.43 1.79 7.47
CA ASP A 191 11.57 1.10 8.05
C ASP A 191 12.62 0.83 6.95
N ASP A 192 13.66 0.03 7.23
CA ASP A 192 14.82 -0.15 6.37
C ASP A 192 14.47 -0.67 4.97
N HIS A 193 13.63 -1.69 4.83
CA HIS A 193 13.19 -2.21 3.54
C HIS A 193 12.41 -1.20 2.69
N ASP A 194 11.72 -0.26 3.31
CA ASP A 194 10.99 0.80 2.61
C ASP A 194 11.95 1.80 1.94
N TYR A 195 13.22 1.85 2.36
CA TYR A 195 14.30 2.67 1.80
C TYR A 195 15.15 1.96 0.74
N PHE A 196 14.76 0.81 0.25
CA PHE A 196 15.40 0.02 -0.81
C PHE A 196 16.42 -1.03 -0.38
N GLU A 197 17.02 -0.93 0.79
CA GLU A 197 18.07 -1.88 1.19
C GLU A 197 18.01 -2.16 2.69
N ASN A 198 18.01 -3.43 3.01
CA ASN A 198 18.07 -3.91 4.37
C ASN A 198 19.40 -3.46 5.00
N ASP A 199 19.35 -2.71 6.11
CA ASP A 199 20.49 -2.20 6.86
C ASP A 199 21.51 -1.36 6.06
N ASP A 200 21.14 -0.81 4.90
CA ASP A 200 22.06 -0.12 3.99
C ASP A 200 21.69 1.38 3.82
N ALA A 201 21.26 2.01 4.92
CA ALA A 201 20.83 3.41 4.94
C ALA A 201 21.93 4.43 4.57
N GLU A 202 23.18 4.00 4.43
CA GLU A 202 24.33 4.87 4.18
C GLU A 202 24.82 4.89 2.70
N LYS A 203 24.10 4.32 1.75
CA LYS A 203 24.55 4.27 0.35
C LYS A 203 23.62 4.98 -0.62
#